data_42b3ca31276d126049acf936eeef9c93
#
_entry.id   42b3ca31276d126049acf936eeef9c93
#
_cell.length_a   1.000
_cell.length_b   1.000
_cell.length_c   1.000
_cell.angle_alpha   90.00
_cell.angle_beta   90.00
_cell.angle_gamma   90.00
#
_symmetry.space_group_name_H-M   'P 1'
#
loop_
_entity.id
_entity.type
_entity.pdbx_description
1 polymer ?
#
loop_
_entity_poly.entity_id
_entity_poly.type
_entity_poly.pdbx_seq_one_letter_code
_entity_poly.pdbx_strand_id
1 'polypeptide(L)'
;HLVMFDLPDNADLIEQRIGRLDRIGQGNVVTIHIPLPKNSEMARRFNWFHNGLDLFRAPHPAGAQAHARLKDQFYEARTTASLEQLILESQALTADLSDQLEKGRDLLLEAASYDEPAGLDLKAEIEKIDRSDKLMAYLADSYDYFGLDHEQLSQGIDCIKPAAAGQSSINVSAESQGPSRYPELPESGITYTLNREIALQREDIRFLTFEHPFVQQAFDRVLSDTLGNAAISVVKRQTLPSTTLLIEAIFCFNCSAAPSLDLQQYLGDNTFRVLIGPGPSNLTDRFPFDPFDDALDVNPEPLARIIALQRPMIESHLAYAADVANQYGEAFKAKVINQFETTHQSTLTRLRLLALKNPNIPAKEADVIQQKLRQGLLAFHDIAPRLEAIRVIIAA
;
A
#
# COMPACT_ATOMS: atom_id res chain seq x y z
N HIS A 1 5.70 23.90 -16.57
CA HIS A 1 6.64 24.47 -17.53
C HIS A 1 8.02 23.88 -17.31
N LEU A 2 8.66 23.40 -18.40
CA LEU A 2 10.04 22.92 -18.43
C LEU A 2 10.89 23.89 -19.25
N VAL A 3 12.03 24.33 -18.72
CA VAL A 3 12.99 25.15 -19.47
C VAL A 3 14.25 24.35 -19.69
N MET A 4 14.57 24.06 -20.96
CA MET A 4 15.79 23.33 -21.34
C MET A 4 16.81 24.32 -21.89
N PHE A 5 17.77 24.75 -21.07
CA PHE A 5 18.87 25.63 -21.51
C PHE A 5 19.89 24.92 -22.38
N ASP A 6 19.96 23.61 -22.32
CA ASP A 6 20.77 22.75 -23.18
C ASP A 6 19.92 21.60 -23.71
N LEU A 7 20.22 21.14 -24.91
CA LEU A 7 19.67 19.92 -25.48
C LEU A 7 20.71 18.82 -25.39
N PRO A 8 20.41 17.71 -24.70
CA PRO A 8 21.30 16.57 -24.65
C PRO A 8 21.48 15.93 -26.03
N ASP A 9 22.61 15.24 -26.23
CA ASP A 9 22.88 14.48 -27.45
C ASP A 9 22.04 13.22 -27.58
N ASN A 10 21.52 12.72 -26.46
CA ASN A 10 20.74 11.48 -26.40
C ASN A 10 19.24 11.80 -26.29
N ALA A 11 18.45 11.21 -27.17
CA ALA A 11 17.00 11.32 -27.20
C ALA A 11 16.34 10.83 -25.90
N ASP A 12 16.85 9.75 -25.30
CA ASP A 12 16.32 9.18 -24.06
C ASP A 12 16.39 10.17 -22.90
N LEU A 13 17.43 11.03 -22.85
CA LEU A 13 17.56 12.05 -21.82
C LEU A 13 16.51 13.15 -21.94
N ILE A 14 16.00 13.41 -23.15
CA ILE A 14 14.90 14.35 -23.36
C ILE A 14 13.61 13.78 -22.76
N GLU A 15 13.29 12.53 -23.07
CA GLU A 15 12.13 11.85 -22.50
C GLU A 15 12.21 11.77 -20.97
N GLN A 16 13.38 11.46 -20.42
CA GLN A 16 13.58 11.47 -18.96
C GLN A 16 13.36 12.85 -18.34
N ARG A 17 13.83 13.93 -18.98
CA ARG A 17 13.61 15.31 -18.48
C ARG A 17 12.13 15.71 -18.57
N ILE A 18 11.44 15.38 -19.64
CA ILE A 18 10.00 15.62 -19.81
C ILE A 18 9.21 14.81 -18.77
N GLY A 19 9.54 13.53 -18.60
CA GLY A 19 8.92 12.63 -17.65
C GLY A 19 9.06 13.03 -16.16
N ARG A 20 9.95 13.99 -15.84
CA ARG A 20 9.98 14.60 -14.51
C ARG A 20 8.77 15.46 -14.21
N LEU A 21 8.14 16.02 -15.24
CA LEU A 21 6.94 16.85 -15.12
C LEU A 21 5.68 16.15 -15.66
N ASP A 22 5.84 15.22 -16.61
CA ASP A 22 4.73 14.44 -17.17
C ASP A 22 4.44 13.25 -16.25
N ARG A 23 3.68 13.52 -15.18
CA ARG A 23 3.32 12.52 -14.16
C ARG A 23 1.82 12.39 -14.03
N ILE A 24 1.37 11.21 -13.60
CA ILE A 24 -0.03 10.94 -13.27
C ILE A 24 -0.51 11.97 -12.24
N GLY A 25 -1.65 12.62 -12.50
CA GLY A 25 -2.24 13.65 -11.63
C GLY A 25 -1.79 15.08 -11.90
N GLN A 26 -0.87 15.29 -12.84
CA GLN A 26 -0.53 16.64 -13.34
C GLN A 26 -1.39 17.04 -14.55
N GLY A 27 -1.43 18.33 -14.86
CA GLY A 27 -2.25 18.85 -15.97
C GLY A 27 -1.88 18.23 -17.32
N ASN A 28 -2.85 18.19 -18.23
CA ASN A 28 -2.76 17.46 -19.51
C ASN A 28 -1.71 18.00 -20.51
N VAL A 29 -1.04 19.10 -20.24
CA VAL A 29 -0.08 19.74 -21.16
C VAL A 29 1.16 20.22 -20.43
N VAL A 30 2.32 19.69 -20.81
CA VAL A 30 3.62 20.18 -20.37
C VAL A 30 4.13 21.22 -21.40
N THR A 31 4.31 22.46 -20.98
CA THR A 31 4.88 23.51 -21.83
C THR A 31 6.41 23.47 -21.74
N ILE A 32 7.07 23.25 -22.87
CA ILE A 32 8.53 23.16 -22.95
C ILE A 32 9.08 24.43 -23.61
N HIS A 33 10.01 25.10 -22.94
CA HIS A 33 10.70 26.31 -23.42
C HIS A 33 12.17 25.94 -23.72
N ILE A 34 12.59 26.17 -24.96
CA ILE A 34 13.96 25.87 -25.39
C ILE A 34 14.56 27.14 -25.98
N PRO A 35 15.41 27.87 -25.25
CA PRO A 35 16.11 29.03 -25.80
C PRO A 35 17.16 28.57 -26.80
N LEU A 36 17.00 28.94 -28.08
CA LEU A 36 17.87 28.51 -29.17
C LEU A 36 18.74 29.69 -29.67
N PRO A 37 20.06 29.63 -29.52
CA PRO A 37 20.94 30.59 -30.17
C PRO A 37 20.86 30.42 -31.72
N LYS A 38 20.75 31.54 -32.41
CA LYS A 38 20.70 31.50 -33.88
C LYS A 38 21.98 30.85 -34.49
N ASN A 39 21.81 30.07 -35.51
CA ASN A 39 22.89 29.40 -36.23
C ASN A 39 23.81 28.53 -35.36
N SER A 40 23.30 28.01 -34.27
CA SER A 40 24.04 27.14 -33.35
C SER A 40 23.83 25.65 -33.67
N GLU A 41 24.72 24.81 -33.19
CA GLU A 41 24.53 23.37 -33.25
C GLU A 41 23.31 22.89 -32.45
N MET A 42 23.01 23.56 -31.37
CA MET A 42 21.81 23.32 -30.59
C MET A 42 20.54 23.59 -31.41
N ALA A 43 20.51 24.64 -32.22
CA ALA A 43 19.38 24.91 -33.12
C ALA A 43 19.23 23.86 -34.21
N ARG A 44 20.35 23.35 -34.75
CA ARG A 44 20.34 22.24 -35.72
C ARG A 44 19.82 20.95 -35.09
N ARG A 45 20.28 20.62 -33.89
CA ARG A 45 19.84 19.46 -33.12
C ARG A 45 18.37 19.56 -32.78
N PHE A 46 17.91 20.71 -32.33
CA PHE A 46 16.49 20.94 -32.08
C PHE A 46 15.65 20.71 -33.33
N ASN A 47 16.09 21.21 -34.48
CA ASN A 47 15.35 21.04 -35.71
C ASN A 47 15.23 19.54 -36.09
N TRP A 48 16.31 18.77 -35.97
CA TRP A 48 16.28 17.33 -36.17
C TRP A 48 15.39 16.60 -35.19
N PHE A 49 15.50 16.90 -33.89
CA PHE A 49 14.73 16.28 -32.82
C PHE A 49 13.21 16.61 -32.89
N HIS A 50 12.90 17.85 -33.27
CA HIS A 50 11.52 18.30 -33.36
C HIS A 50 10.84 17.86 -34.64
N ASN A 51 11.48 18.10 -35.78
CA ASN A 51 10.89 17.84 -37.06
C ASN A 51 11.20 16.45 -37.64
N GLY A 52 12.34 15.84 -37.30
CA GLY A 52 12.73 14.51 -37.77
C GLY A 52 12.25 13.36 -36.87
N LEU A 53 12.43 13.52 -35.56
CA LEU A 53 12.21 12.44 -34.58
C LEU A 53 10.96 12.63 -33.74
N ASP A 54 10.35 13.81 -33.74
CA ASP A 54 9.12 14.21 -33.00
C ASP A 54 9.18 13.99 -31.48
N LEU A 55 10.33 14.26 -30.85
CA LEU A 55 10.60 13.94 -29.43
C LEU A 55 9.90 14.84 -28.40
N PHE A 56 9.23 15.95 -28.81
CA PHE A 56 8.69 16.96 -27.90
C PHE A 56 7.16 16.98 -27.79
N ARG A 57 6.43 16.26 -28.67
CA ARG A 57 4.97 16.32 -28.69
C ARG A 57 4.29 15.18 -27.93
N ALA A 58 4.89 14.00 -27.97
CA ALA A 58 4.39 12.82 -27.30
C ALA A 58 5.55 11.87 -27.01
N PRO A 59 5.42 10.97 -26.00
CA PRO A 59 6.36 9.87 -25.81
C PRO A 59 6.46 9.05 -27.10
N HIS A 60 7.68 8.90 -27.63
CA HIS A 60 7.88 8.29 -28.95
C HIS A 60 8.99 7.24 -28.94
N PRO A 61 8.73 5.98 -28.51
CA PRO A 61 9.75 4.93 -28.43
C PRO A 61 10.50 4.71 -29.76
N ALA A 62 9.84 4.89 -30.90
CA ALA A 62 10.44 4.80 -32.20
C ALA A 62 11.44 5.95 -32.47
N GLY A 63 11.20 7.12 -31.90
CA GLY A 63 12.12 8.29 -32.04
C GLY A 63 13.48 8.04 -31.41
N ALA A 64 13.56 7.41 -30.25
CA ALA A 64 14.82 7.04 -29.62
C ALA A 64 15.60 5.98 -30.45
N GLN A 65 14.91 5.00 -31.03
CA GLN A 65 15.54 4.00 -31.91
C GLN A 65 16.04 4.61 -33.20
N ALA A 66 15.25 5.50 -33.82
CA ALA A 66 15.64 6.22 -35.01
C ALA A 66 16.87 7.11 -34.76
N HIS A 67 16.89 7.83 -33.63
CA HIS A 67 18.04 8.60 -33.16
C HIS A 67 19.30 7.73 -33.07
N ALA A 68 19.22 6.58 -32.42
CA ALA A 68 20.37 5.70 -32.24
C ALA A 68 20.95 5.23 -33.60
N ARG A 69 20.12 5.03 -34.63
CA ARG A 69 20.54 4.61 -35.98
C ARG A 69 21.10 5.74 -36.82
N LEU A 70 20.63 6.96 -36.64
CA LEU A 70 20.95 8.10 -37.51
C LEU A 70 21.89 9.12 -36.87
N LYS A 71 22.30 8.91 -35.63
CA LYS A 71 23.14 9.83 -34.85
C LYS A 71 24.45 10.21 -35.59
N ASP A 72 25.14 9.24 -36.18
CA ASP A 72 26.39 9.49 -36.85
C ASP A 72 26.20 10.35 -38.14
N GLN A 73 25.11 10.13 -38.84
CA GLN A 73 24.75 10.94 -40.02
C GLN A 73 24.44 12.40 -39.65
N PHE A 74 23.89 12.66 -38.44
CA PHE A 74 23.70 14.02 -37.96
C PHE A 74 24.99 14.80 -37.81
N TYR A 75 26.07 14.17 -37.38
CA TYR A 75 27.38 14.81 -37.28
C TYR A 75 28.03 15.06 -38.63
N GLU A 76 27.70 14.25 -39.64
CA GLU A 76 28.15 14.41 -41.02
C GLU A 76 27.36 15.47 -41.80
N ALA A 77 26.09 15.64 -41.47
CA ALA A 77 25.15 16.57 -42.11
C ALA A 77 25.41 18.03 -41.74
N ARG A 78 26.48 18.63 -42.28
CA ARG A 78 26.92 20.00 -41.91
C ARG A 78 26.26 21.12 -42.70
N THR A 79 25.57 20.84 -43.79
CA THR A 79 24.87 21.82 -44.62
C THR A 79 23.36 21.80 -44.33
N THR A 80 22.66 22.88 -44.66
CA THR A 80 21.19 22.95 -44.50
C THR A 80 20.50 21.85 -45.33
N ALA A 81 20.94 21.66 -46.57
CA ALA A 81 20.38 20.64 -47.44
C ALA A 81 20.59 19.21 -46.91
N SER A 82 21.78 18.89 -46.38
CA SER A 82 22.04 17.57 -45.80
C SER A 82 21.25 17.35 -44.49
N LEU A 83 20.98 18.40 -43.71
CA LEU A 83 20.10 18.31 -42.50
C LEU A 83 18.65 18.09 -42.92
N GLU A 84 18.14 18.76 -43.93
CA GLU A 84 16.77 18.58 -44.44
C GLU A 84 16.57 17.13 -44.95
N GLN A 85 17.56 16.58 -45.67
CA GLN A 85 17.53 15.19 -46.12
C GLN A 85 17.49 14.23 -44.92
N LEU A 86 18.34 14.45 -43.91
CA LEU A 86 18.34 13.65 -42.67
C LEU A 86 17.00 13.70 -41.93
N ILE A 87 16.34 14.86 -41.88
CA ILE A 87 15.01 15.02 -41.28
C ILE A 87 14.00 14.14 -42.02
N LEU A 88 13.97 14.15 -43.34
CA LEU A 88 13.07 13.31 -44.14
C LEU A 88 13.35 11.79 -43.92
N GLU A 89 14.60 11.40 -43.89
CA GLU A 89 14.97 10.02 -43.57
C GLU A 89 14.58 9.61 -42.16
N SER A 90 14.75 10.53 -41.22
CA SER A 90 14.32 10.30 -39.81
C SER A 90 12.81 10.11 -39.68
N GLN A 91 12.01 10.92 -40.37
CA GLN A 91 10.56 10.79 -40.43
C GLN A 91 10.12 9.43 -40.97
N ALA A 92 10.71 9.03 -42.12
CA ALA A 92 10.40 7.75 -42.74
C ALA A 92 10.77 6.56 -41.82
N LEU A 93 11.97 6.60 -41.24
CA LEU A 93 12.42 5.56 -40.30
C LEU A 93 11.58 5.50 -39.04
N THR A 94 11.21 6.64 -38.46
CA THR A 94 10.37 6.72 -37.25
C THR A 94 8.99 6.15 -37.56
N ALA A 95 8.40 6.45 -38.72
CA ALA A 95 7.11 5.89 -39.14
C ALA A 95 7.18 4.36 -39.31
N ASP A 96 8.22 3.84 -39.96
CA ASP A 96 8.40 2.40 -40.15
C ASP A 96 8.60 1.67 -38.80
N LEU A 97 9.42 2.23 -37.91
CA LEU A 97 9.63 1.67 -36.58
C LEU A 97 8.37 1.70 -35.75
N SER A 98 7.56 2.77 -35.85
CA SER A 98 6.25 2.85 -35.13
C SER A 98 5.30 1.76 -35.63
N ASP A 99 5.21 1.55 -36.97
CA ASP A 99 4.38 0.49 -37.54
C ASP A 99 4.88 -0.92 -37.14
N GLN A 100 6.19 -1.11 -37.06
CA GLN A 100 6.77 -2.36 -36.56
C GLN A 100 6.45 -2.59 -35.06
N LEU A 101 6.54 -1.56 -34.25
CA LEU A 101 6.17 -1.63 -32.82
C LEU A 101 4.68 -1.93 -32.64
N GLU A 102 3.80 -1.28 -33.40
CA GLU A 102 2.37 -1.56 -33.35
C GLU A 102 2.03 -2.99 -33.83
N LYS A 103 2.66 -3.46 -34.90
CA LYS A 103 2.49 -4.84 -35.39
C LYS A 103 3.08 -5.88 -34.43
N GLY A 104 4.12 -5.50 -33.69
CA GLY A 104 4.73 -6.35 -32.66
C GLY A 104 3.95 -6.39 -31.34
N ARG A 105 2.98 -5.49 -31.12
CA ARG A 105 2.12 -5.51 -29.95
C ARG A 105 1.18 -6.69 -29.98
N ASP A 106 1.25 -7.52 -28.97
CA ASP A 106 0.23 -8.57 -28.78
C ASP A 106 -1.04 -7.95 -28.19
N LEU A 107 -1.92 -7.46 -29.06
CA LEU A 107 -3.21 -6.87 -28.68
C LEU A 107 -4.06 -7.79 -27.81
N LEU A 108 -3.89 -9.11 -27.96
CA LEU A 108 -4.57 -10.09 -27.10
C LEU A 108 -3.98 -10.11 -25.70
N LEU A 109 -2.67 -9.94 -25.57
CA LEU A 109 -2.00 -9.82 -24.26
C LEU A 109 -2.39 -8.51 -23.57
N GLU A 110 -2.44 -7.40 -24.30
CA GLU A 110 -2.89 -6.11 -23.78
C GLU A 110 -4.36 -6.15 -23.37
N ALA A 111 -5.24 -6.67 -24.20
CA ALA A 111 -6.66 -6.82 -23.88
C ALA A 111 -6.88 -7.79 -22.71
N ALA A 112 -6.04 -8.80 -22.53
CA ALA A 112 -6.13 -9.74 -21.42
C ALA A 112 -5.44 -9.24 -20.13
N SER A 113 -4.61 -8.20 -20.21
CA SER A 113 -3.91 -7.63 -19.04
C SER A 113 -4.67 -6.49 -18.38
N TYR A 114 -5.67 -5.92 -19.04
CA TYR A 114 -6.48 -4.82 -18.54
C TYR A 114 -7.94 -5.23 -18.42
N ASP A 115 -8.40 -5.34 -17.18
CA ASP A 115 -9.83 -5.52 -16.83
C ASP A 115 -10.33 -4.17 -16.31
N GLU A 116 -11.03 -3.40 -17.15
CA GLU A 116 -11.50 -2.06 -16.81
C GLU A 116 -12.43 -2.05 -15.58
N PRO A 117 -13.46 -2.92 -15.48
CA PRO A 117 -14.28 -3.01 -14.29
C PRO A 117 -13.48 -3.27 -13.01
N ALA A 118 -12.61 -4.26 -13.01
CA ALA A 118 -11.76 -4.57 -11.86
C ALA A 118 -10.80 -3.43 -11.52
N GLY A 119 -10.28 -2.72 -12.53
CA GLY A 119 -9.44 -1.55 -12.35
C GLY A 119 -10.18 -0.36 -11.71
N LEU A 120 -11.41 -0.13 -12.12
CA LEU A 120 -12.28 0.92 -11.54
C LEU A 120 -12.68 0.59 -10.11
N ASP A 121 -13.02 -0.66 -9.83
CA ASP A 121 -13.35 -1.13 -8.47
C ASP A 121 -12.13 -0.97 -7.54
N LEU A 122 -10.95 -1.38 -7.98
CA LEU A 122 -9.73 -1.21 -7.21
C LEU A 122 -9.41 0.26 -6.95
N LYS A 123 -9.56 1.12 -7.96
CA LYS A 123 -9.39 2.57 -7.82
C LYS A 123 -10.35 3.14 -6.77
N ALA A 124 -11.63 2.74 -6.82
CA ALA A 124 -12.64 3.20 -5.87
C ALA A 124 -12.32 2.78 -4.42
N GLU A 125 -11.82 1.55 -4.22
CA GLU A 125 -11.38 1.08 -2.90
C GLU A 125 -10.15 1.85 -2.40
N ILE A 126 -9.15 2.13 -3.26
CA ILE A 126 -8.00 2.95 -2.90
C ILE A 126 -8.43 4.36 -2.49
N GLU A 127 -9.29 5.02 -3.28
CA GLU A 127 -9.81 6.35 -2.95
C GLU A 127 -10.60 6.38 -1.64
N LYS A 128 -11.32 5.32 -1.33
CA LYS A 128 -12.04 5.17 -0.06
C LYS A 128 -11.07 5.06 1.14
N ILE A 129 -9.97 4.33 0.97
CA ILE A 129 -8.92 4.22 1.99
C ILE A 129 -8.24 5.59 2.17
N ASP A 130 -7.86 6.25 1.09
CA ASP A 130 -7.20 7.57 1.12
C ASP A 130 -8.06 8.65 1.80
N ARG A 131 -9.39 8.56 1.70
CA ARG A 131 -10.35 9.49 2.35
C ARG A 131 -10.67 9.10 3.79
N SER A 132 -10.13 7.99 4.29
CA SER A 132 -10.42 7.51 5.63
C SER A 132 -9.57 8.25 6.68
N ASP A 133 -10.21 8.81 7.67
CA ASP A 133 -9.52 9.47 8.80
C ASP A 133 -8.89 8.47 9.79
N LYS A 134 -9.08 7.16 9.57
CA LYS A 134 -8.60 6.12 10.50
C LYS A 134 -7.09 6.14 10.70
N LEU A 135 -6.32 6.32 9.62
CA LEU A 135 -4.86 6.38 9.72
C LEU A 135 -4.40 7.62 10.47
N MET A 136 -5.03 8.78 10.19
CA MET A 136 -4.71 10.02 10.90
C MET A 136 -5.03 9.89 12.40
N ALA A 137 -6.20 9.38 12.76
CA ALA A 137 -6.58 9.17 14.15
C ALA A 137 -5.59 8.24 14.87
N TYR A 138 -5.27 7.09 14.25
CA TYR A 138 -4.29 6.17 14.82
C TYR A 138 -2.90 6.82 15.01
N LEU A 139 -2.43 7.57 14.02
CA LEU A 139 -1.14 8.24 14.11
C LEU A 139 -1.12 9.31 15.20
N ALA A 140 -2.20 10.11 15.32
CA ALA A 140 -2.34 11.12 16.37
C ALA A 140 -2.27 10.47 17.78
N ASP A 141 -3.08 9.43 18.02
CA ASP A 141 -3.06 8.68 19.28
C ASP A 141 -1.69 8.08 19.57
N SER A 142 -1.02 7.56 18.53
CA SER A 142 0.32 6.99 18.65
C SER A 142 1.36 8.06 19.01
N TYR A 143 1.28 9.23 18.39
CA TYR A 143 2.20 10.34 18.67
C TYR A 143 2.04 10.84 20.11
N ASP A 144 0.80 10.99 20.57
CA ASP A 144 0.50 11.36 21.94
C ASP A 144 1.00 10.29 22.94
N TYR A 145 0.75 9.02 22.66
CA TYR A 145 1.19 7.91 23.52
C TYR A 145 2.71 7.82 23.64
N PHE A 146 3.43 7.97 22.52
CA PHE A 146 4.89 7.90 22.51
C PHE A 146 5.56 9.24 22.83
N GLY A 147 4.79 10.31 23.06
CA GLY A 147 5.28 11.63 23.41
C GLY A 147 6.10 12.26 22.30
N LEU A 148 5.61 12.23 21.08
CA LEU A 148 6.24 12.83 19.91
C LEU A 148 5.66 14.23 19.64
N ASP A 149 6.52 15.13 19.16
CA ASP A 149 6.07 16.45 18.72
C ASP A 149 5.49 16.37 17.30
N HIS A 150 4.22 16.71 17.16
CA HIS A 150 3.51 16.76 15.90
C HIS A 150 3.12 18.21 15.56
N GLU A 151 3.48 18.68 14.37
CA GLU A 151 3.23 20.03 13.91
C GLU A 151 2.67 20.02 12.48
N GLN A 152 1.56 20.72 12.26
CA GLN A 152 1.05 20.93 10.91
C GLN A 152 1.80 22.13 10.27
N LEU A 153 2.62 21.85 9.25
CA LEU A 153 3.41 22.86 8.55
C LEU A 153 2.56 23.66 7.55
N SER A 154 1.62 22.99 6.88
CA SER A 154 0.65 23.59 5.98
C SER A 154 -0.54 22.64 5.80
N GLN A 155 -1.55 23.07 5.05
CA GLN A 155 -2.73 22.25 4.83
C GLN A 155 -2.36 20.91 4.19
N GLY A 156 -2.60 19.81 4.93
CA GLY A 156 -2.31 18.44 4.50
C GLY A 156 -0.83 18.05 4.50
N ILE A 157 0.05 18.85 5.12
CA ILE A 157 1.47 18.55 5.29
C ILE A 157 1.83 18.71 6.76
N ASP A 158 2.27 17.62 7.34
CA ASP A 158 2.58 17.50 8.75
C ASP A 158 4.07 17.14 8.97
N CYS A 159 4.57 17.47 10.13
CA CYS A 159 5.92 17.10 10.56
C CYS A 159 5.85 16.44 11.93
N ILE A 160 6.55 15.33 12.07
CA ILE A 160 6.73 14.63 13.34
C ILE A 160 8.19 14.65 13.73
N LYS A 161 8.48 14.96 15.00
CA LYS A 161 9.83 15.05 15.58
C LYS A 161 9.91 14.29 16.89
N PRO A 162 11.09 13.82 17.28
CA PRO A 162 11.29 13.39 18.66
C PRO A 162 11.00 14.53 19.63
N ALA A 163 10.26 14.26 20.71
CA ALA A 163 10.05 15.29 21.74
C ALA A 163 11.36 15.77 22.33
N ALA A 164 11.45 17.07 22.62
CA ALA A 164 12.61 17.64 23.29
C ALA A 164 12.81 16.98 24.66
N ALA A 165 14.05 16.65 24.99
CA ALA A 165 14.39 15.99 26.25
C ALA A 165 13.84 16.78 27.46
N GLY A 166 12.83 16.22 28.14
CA GLY A 166 12.21 16.80 29.33
C GLY A 166 10.70 17.09 29.25
N GLN A 167 10.05 16.90 28.08
CA GLN A 167 8.60 17.15 27.91
C GLN A 167 7.75 15.89 27.77
N SER A 168 8.29 14.69 27.99
CA SER A 168 7.49 13.47 28.00
C SER A 168 6.44 13.53 29.11
N SER A 169 5.22 13.87 28.75
CA SER A 169 4.09 14.04 29.66
C SER A 169 3.47 12.73 30.15
N ILE A 170 4.03 11.58 29.77
CA ILE A 170 3.49 10.29 30.22
C ILE A 170 4.43 9.71 31.27
N ASN A 171 3.90 9.61 32.49
CA ASN A 171 4.41 8.73 33.55
C ASN A 171 4.29 7.27 33.09
N VAL A 172 5.15 6.85 32.15
CA VAL A 172 5.42 5.43 31.99
C VAL A 172 6.16 5.04 33.24
N SER A 173 5.44 4.33 34.13
CA SER A 173 5.98 3.84 35.39
C SER A 173 7.39 3.25 35.13
N ALA A 174 8.36 3.67 35.94
CA ALA A 174 9.78 3.34 35.79
C ALA A 174 10.11 1.84 35.85
N GLU A 175 9.11 0.98 35.90
CA GLU A 175 9.19 -0.49 35.93
C GLU A 175 9.17 -1.15 34.55
N SER A 176 8.78 -0.45 33.50
CA SER A 176 8.93 -0.93 32.11
C SER A 176 10.27 -0.50 31.52
N GLN A 177 11.36 -1.08 32.04
CA GLN A 177 12.71 -0.93 31.50
C GLN A 177 12.90 -1.75 30.22
N GLY A 178 12.20 -1.39 29.15
CA GLY A 178 12.53 -1.76 27.79
C GLY A 178 12.59 -0.50 26.94
N PRO A 179 13.41 -0.43 25.88
CA PRO A 179 13.44 0.74 25.01
C PRO A 179 12.17 0.76 24.14
N SER A 180 11.06 1.20 24.74
CA SER A 180 9.83 1.50 24.01
C SER A 180 10.03 2.80 23.24
N ARG A 181 10.91 2.76 22.24
CA ARG A 181 11.07 3.88 21.31
C ARG A 181 10.15 3.66 20.13
N TYR A 182 9.41 4.68 19.77
CA TYR A 182 8.75 4.80 18.46
C TYR A 182 9.79 4.51 17.36
N PRO A 183 9.39 4.08 16.14
CA PRO A 183 10.32 3.90 15.04
C PRO A 183 11.33 5.04 14.96
N GLU A 184 12.60 4.74 14.71
CA GLU A 184 13.66 5.74 14.74
C GLU A 184 13.32 6.94 13.86
N LEU A 185 13.20 8.10 14.51
CA LEU A 185 12.99 9.37 13.85
C LEU A 185 14.32 10.11 13.79
N PRO A 186 14.67 10.71 12.65
CA PRO A 186 15.80 11.64 12.60
C PRO A 186 15.53 12.85 13.52
N GLU A 187 16.58 13.44 14.07
CA GLU A 187 16.44 14.63 14.92
C GLU A 187 15.70 15.79 14.21
N SER A 188 15.86 15.90 12.89
CA SER A 188 15.15 16.88 12.05
C SER A 188 13.66 16.58 11.89
N GLY A 189 13.21 15.39 12.30
CA GLY A 189 11.86 14.92 12.07
C GLY A 189 11.62 14.36 10.66
N ILE A 190 10.37 14.00 10.42
CA ILE A 190 9.88 13.52 9.12
C ILE A 190 8.74 14.43 8.70
N THR A 191 8.86 15.05 7.54
CA THR A 191 7.75 15.77 6.88
C THR A 191 6.97 14.79 6.01
N TYR A 192 5.66 14.74 6.19
CA TYR A 192 4.81 13.78 5.52
C TYR A 192 3.45 14.35 5.14
N THR A 193 2.75 13.64 4.30
CA THR A 193 1.35 13.87 3.95
C THR A 193 0.59 12.54 3.89
N LEU A 194 -0.70 12.57 4.19
CA LEU A 194 -1.64 11.48 3.93
C LEU A 194 -2.44 11.71 2.65
N ASN A 195 -2.21 12.84 1.98
CA ASN A 195 -2.90 13.19 0.74
C ASN A 195 -2.07 12.78 -0.48
N ARG A 196 -2.62 11.84 -1.26
CA ARG A 196 -1.98 11.31 -2.47
C ARG A 196 -1.70 12.40 -3.51
N GLU A 197 -2.57 13.37 -3.69
CA GLU A 197 -2.38 14.45 -4.68
C GLU A 197 -1.19 15.33 -4.31
N ILE A 198 -1.02 15.65 -3.03
CA ILE A 198 0.14 16.39 -2.53
C ILE A 198 1.42 15.57 -2.72
N ALA A 199 1.37 14.29 -2.37
CA ALA A 199 2.52 13.39 -2.51
C ALA A 199 2.98 13.23 -3.96
N LEU A 200 2.05 13.17 -4.92
CA LEU A 200 2.37 13.11 -6.33
C LEU A 200 3.02 14.38 -6.88
N GLN A 201 2.76 15.54 -6.25
CA GLN A 201 3.32 16.82 -6.65
C GLN A 201 4.66 17.16 -5.98
N ARG A 202 4.96 16.52 -4.84
CA ARG A 202 6.06 16.88 -3.94
C ARG A 202 6.89 15.66 -3.57
N GLU A 203 8.01 15.44 -4.27
CA GLU A 203 8.95 14.31 -4.01
C GLU A 203 9.71 14.46 -2.67
N ASP A 204 9.77 15.65 -2.12
CA ASP A 204 10.45 15.95 -0.86
C ASP A 204 9.62 15.62 0.38
N ILE A 205 8.33 15.29 0.21
CA ILE A 205 7.39 14.94 1.27
C ILE A 205 7.11 13.45 1.23
N ARG A 206 7.16 12.79 2.38
CA ARG A 206 6.84 11.36 2.46
C ARG A 206 5.33 11.15 2.41
N PHE A 207 4.89 10.22 1.57
CA PHE A 207 3.50 9.78 1.55
C PHE A 207 3.33 8.64 2.55
N LEU A 208 2.60 8.89 3.64
CA LEU A 208 2.28 7.84 4.62
C LEU A 208 0.97 7.17 4.25
N THR A 209 1.02 5.87 4.09
CA THR A 209 -0.12 4.98 3.93
C THR A 209 -0.05 3.86 4.96
N PHE A 210 -1.05 3.00 5.04
CA PHE A 210 -1.01 1.83 5.91
C PHE A 210 0.19 0.90 5.60
N GLU A 211 0.65 0.87 4.35
CA GLU A 211 1.77 0.04 3.88
C GLU A 211 3.13 0.70 4.04
N HIS A 212 3.17 1.98 4.41
CA HIS A 212 4.45 2.68 4.56
C HIS A 212 5.28 2.06 5.69
N PRO A 213 6.59 1.77 5.50
CA PRO A 213 7.41 1.08 6.50
C PRO A 213 7.40 1.74 7.88
N PHE A 214 7.34 3.06 7.93
CA PHE A 214 7.24 3.81 9.19
C PHE A 214 5.93 3.52 9.93
N VAL A 215 4.80 3.44 9.22
CA VAL A 215 3.49 3.11 9.77
C VAL A 215 3.45 1.65 10.21
N GLN A 216 3.96 0.75 9.39
CA GLN A 216 4.05 -0.68 9.71
C GLN A 216 4.90 -0.92 10.98
N GLN A 217 6.03 -0.24 11.12
CA GLN A 217 6.85 -0.33 12.33
C GLN A 217 6.11 0.19 13.57
N ALA A 218 5.26 1.22 13.43
CA ALA A 218 4.43 1.70 14.52
C ALA A 218 3.37 0.66 14.93
N PHE A 219 2.72 0.01 13.96
CA PHE A 219 1.81 -1.11 14.23
C PHE A 219 2.54 -2.30 14.89
N ASP A 220 3.67 -2.72 14.31
CA ASP A 220 4.45 -3.83 14.86
C ASP A 220 4.87 -3.57 16.31
N ARG A 221 5.15 -2.31 16.63
CA ARG A 221 5.51 -1.92 17.98
C ARG A 221 4.35 -2.12 18.96
N VAL A 222 3.15 -1.67 18.59
CA VAL A 222 1.95 -1.84 19.39
C VAL A 222 1.57 -3.33 19.54
N LEU A 223 1.67 -4.09 18.44
CA LEU A 223 1.29 -5.51 18.41
C LEU A 223 2.31 -6.44 19.09
N SER A 224 3.61 -6.07 19.07
CA SER A 224 4.68 -6.89 19.66
C SER A 224 4.92 -6.62 21.13
N ASP A 225 4.42 -5.51 21.67
CA ASP A 225 4.52 -5.21 23.09
C ASP A 225 3.46 -5.99 23.88
N THR A 226 3.75 -6.29 25.13
CA THR A 226 2.78 -6.87 26.08
C THR A 226 1.73 -5.86 26.55
N LEU A 227 1.93 -4.59 26.24
CA LEU A 227 1.01 -3.50 26.54
C LEU A 227 -0.08 -3.41 25.46
N GLY A 228 -1.33 -3.27 25.88
CA GLY A 228 -2.47 -3.07 24.97
C GLY A 228 -3.24 -4.32 24.57
N ASN A 229 -2.76 -5.52 24.91
CA ASN A 229 -3.48 -6.78 24.60
C ASN A 229 -4.67 -7.04 25.53
N ALA A 230 -4.78 -6.32 26.64
CA ALA A 230 -5.89 -6.43 27.55
C ALA A 230 -6.35 -5.04 28.04
N ALA A 231 -7.64 -4.79 27.99
CA ALA A 231 -8.24 -3.54 28.42
C ALA A 231 -9.45 -3.79 29.30
N ILE A 232 -9.76 -2.80 30.14
CA ILE A 232 -10.98 -2.75 30.93
C ILE A 232 -11.68 -1.44 30.60
N SER A 233 -12.98 -1.53 30.27
CA SER A 233 -13.81 -0.36 30.03
C SER A 233 -15.00 -0.39 30.97
N VAL A 234 -15.22 0.68 31.71
CA VAL A 234 -16.44 0.87 32.55
C VAL A 234 -17.34 1.84 31.79
N VAL A 235 -18.56 1.40 31.46
CA VAL A 235 -19.44 2.17 30.59
C VAL A 235 -20.81 2.36 31.23
N LYS A 236 -21.41 3.51 30.98
CA LYS A 236 -22.79 3.80 31.42
C LYS A 236 -23.68 3.77 30.19
N ARG A 237 -24.36 2.64 29.96
CA ARG A 237 -25.25 2.45 28.81
C ARG A 237 -26.63 2.03 29.25
N GLN A 238 -27.67 2.76 28.88
CA GLN A 238 -29.07 2.45 29.19
C GLN A 238 -29.52 1.08 28.65
N THR A 239 -28.85 0.56 27.67
CA THR A 239 -29.14 -0.74 27.03
C THR A 239 -28.57 -1.93 27.77
N LEU A 240 -27.69 -1.70 28.76
CA LEU A 240 -27.05 -2.74 29.56
C LEU A 240 -27.44 -2.58 31.01
N PRO A 241 -27.94 -3.64 31.67
CA PRO A 241 -28.18 -3.60 33.12
C PRO A 241 -26.87 -3.32 33.88
N SER A 242 -26.95 -2.53 34.94
CA SER A 242 -25.80 -2.29 35.83
C SER A 242 -25.20 -3.60 36.31
N THR A 243 -23.90 -3.65 36.48
CA THR A 243 -23.10 -4.84 36.85
C THR A 243 -23.03 -5.93 35.78
N THR A 244 -23.51 -5.68 34.57
CA THR A 244 -23.30 -6.60 33.44
C THR A 244 -21.83 -6.62 33.06
N LEU A 245 -21.25 -7.81 32.94
CA LEU A 245 -19.90 -8.02 32.43
C LEU A 245 -19.97 -8.64 31.05
N LEU A 246 -19.31 -7.98 30.09
CA LEU A 246 -19.14 -8.48 28.72
C LEU A 246 -17.65 -8.73 28.48
N ILE A 247 -17.36 -9.74 27.67
CA ILE A 247 -16.00 -10.02 27.21
C ILE A 247 -15.96 -9.81 25.71
N GLU A 248 -15.14 -8.87 25.27
CA GLU A 248 -14.80 -8.67 23.89
C GLU A 248 -13.44 -9.29 23.62
N ALA A 249 -13.36 -10.17 22.64
CA ALA A 249 -12.15 -10.87 22.25
C ALA A 249 -11.88 -10.64 20.77
N ILE A 250 -10.67 -10.27 20.43
CA ILE A 250 -10.19 -10.11 19.07
C ILE A 250 -9.35 -11.31 18.72
N PHE A 251 -9.73 -11.98 17.64
CA PHE A 251 -9.00 -13.12 17.10
C PHE A 251 -8.44 -12.78 15.73
N CYS A 252 -7.29 -13.35 15.42
CA CYS A 252 -6.64 -13.22 14.13
C CYS A 252 -6.33 -14.60 13.53
N PHE A 253 -6.51 -14.76 12.23
CA PHE A 253 -6.12 -15.95 11.51
C PHE A 253 -4.72 -15.79 10.95
N ASN A 254 -3.79 -16.59 11.42
CA ASN A 254 -2.42 -16.62 10.94
C ASN A 254 -2.15 -17.91 10.18
N CYS A 255 -1.40 -17.80 9.09
CA CYS A 255 -0.91 -18.93 8.33
C CYS A 255 0.62 -18.95 8.40
N SER A 256 1.18 -20.00 8.99
CA SER A 256 2.63 -20.21 9.02
C SER A 256 3.04 -21.01 7.78
N ALA A 257 3.62 -20.33 6.81
CA ALA A 257 4.08 -20.95 5.57
C ALA A 257 5.38 -20.31 5.09
N ALA A 258 6.07 -20.98 4.16
CA ALA A 258 7.25 -20.40 3.54
C ALA A 258 6.89 -19.09 2.82
N PRO A 259 7.68 -18.00 2.98
CA PRO A 259 7.41 -16.70 2.34
C PRO A 259 7.25 -16.79 0.82
N SER A 260 7.88 -17.78 0.17
CA SER A 260 7.77 -18.02 -1.27
C SER A 260 6.39 -18.40 -1.76
N LEU A 261 5.49 -18.82 -0.87
CA LEU A 261 4.11 -19.16 -1.19
C LEU A 261 3.21 -17.93 -1.23
N ASP A 262 3.62 -16.85 -0.56
CA ASP A 262 2.92 -15.55 -0.54
C ASP A 262 1.43 -15.67 -0.16
N LEU A 263 1.16 -16.46 0.90
CA LEU A 263 -0.20 -16.78 1.33
C LEU A 263 -0.91 -15.63 2.04
N GLN A 264 -0.15 -14.66 2.56
CA GLN A 264 -0.70 -13.52 3.29
C GLN A 264 -1.70 -12.70 2.44
N GLN A 265 -1.44 -12.58 1.13
CA GLN A 265 -2.33 -11.86 0.22
C GLN A 265 -3.76 -12.44 0.13
N TYR A 266 -3.95 -13.70 0.49
CA TYR A 266 -5.25 -14.37 0.48
C TYR A 266 -5.99 -14.27 1.82
N LEU A 267 -5.29 -13.93 2.90
CA LEU A 267 -5.91 -13.84 4.22
C LEU A 267 -6.80 -12.59 4.34
N GLY A 268 -6.50 -11.50 3.60
CA GLY A 268 -7.32 -10.29 3.58
C GLY A 268 -7.61 -9.77 4.98
N ASP A 269 -8.89 -9.53 5.27
CA ASP A 269 -9.37 -9.17 6.61
C ASP A 269 -9.45 -10.45 7.47
N ASN A 270 -8.31 -10.79 8.07
CA ASN A 270 -8.13 -11.99 8.87
C ASN A 270 -8.42 -11.79 10.36
N THR A 271 -8.90 -10.60 10.74
CA THR A 271 -9.22 -10.23 12.11
C THR A 271 -10.73 -10.24 12.33
N PHE A 272 -11.19 -10.83 13.41
CA PHE A 272 -12.59 -10.81 13.75
C PHE A 272 -12.79 -10.65 15.26
N ARG A 273 -13.86 -9.99 15.60
CA ARG A 273 -14.29 -9.69 16.94
C ARG A 273 -15.35 -10.68 17.39
N VAL A 274 -15.24 -11.11 18.64
CA VAL A 274 -16.28 -11.90 19.34
C VAL A 274 -16.68 -11.16 20.60
N LEU A 275 -17.97 -10.89 20.78
CA LEU A 275 -18.52 -10.30 22.00
C LEU A 275 -19.39 -11.31 22.74
N ILE A 276 -19.00 -11.63 23.96
CA ILE A 276 -19.71 -12.56 24.82
C ILE A 276 -20.41 -11.81 25.97
N GLY A 277 -21.68 -12.08 26.13
CA GLY A 277 -22.50 -11.54 27.18
C GLY A 277 -22.70 -12.47 28.39
N PRO A 278 -23.52 -12.06 29.37
CA PRO A 278 -23.83 -12.86 30.54
C PRO A 278 -24.45 -14.22 30.14
N GLY A 279 -24.04 -15.29 30.86
CA GLY A 279 -24.54 -16.64 30.59
C GLY A 279 -24.18 -17.19 29.24
N PRO A 280 -22.87 -17.33 28.95
CA PRO A 280 -22.16 -17.45 27.67
C PRO A 280 -23.06 -17.33 26.42
N SER A 281 -23.36 -16.09 26.04
CA SER A 281 -24.17 -15.78 24.86
C SER A 281 -23.39 -14.94 23.88
N ASN A 282 -23.39 -15.36 22.60
CA ASN A 282 -22.75 -14.61 21.54
C ASN A 282 -23.59 -13.37 21.18
N LEU A 283 -23.03 -12.19 21.38
CA LEU A 283 -23.65 -10.90 21.12
C LEU A 283 -22.99 -10.14 19.97
N THR A 284 -22.06 -10.76 19.25
CA THR A 284 -21.24 -10.14 18.21
C THR A 284 -22.08 -9.39 17.18
N ASP A 285 -23.09 -10.04 16.62
CA ASP A 285 -23.94 -9.45 15.58
C ASP A 285 -24.95 -8.44 16.12
N ARG A 286 -25.25 -8.51 17.44
CA ARG A 286 -26.21 -7.63 18.08
C ARG A 286 -25.64 -6.27 18.43
N PHE A 287 -24.35 -6.23 18.77
CA PHE A 287 -23.66 -5.02 19.15
C PHE A 287 -22.45 -4.81 18.23
N PRO A 288 -22.47 -3.80 17.35
CA PRO A 288 -21.33 -3.45 16.52
C PRO A 288 -20.13 -3.03 17.40
N PHE A 289 -18.94 -2.96 16.79
CA PHE A 289 -17.77 -2.46 17.49
C PHE A 289 -18.01 -1.03 17.98
N ASP A 290 -17.70 -0.81 19.23
CA ASP A 290 -17.78 0.49 19.89
C ASP A 290 -16.44 0.75 20.61
N PRO A 291 -15.67 1.80 20.25
CA PRO A 291 -14.42 2.13 20.92
C PRO A 291 -14.60 2.50 22.40
N PHE A 292 -15.81 2.90 22.81
CA PHE A 292 -16.11 3.40 24.15
C PHE A 292 -15.27 4.61 24.56
N ASP A 293 -15.20 5.60 23.69
CA ASP A 293 -14.51 6.86 23.96
C ASP A 293 -15.11 7.61 25.17
N ASP A 294 -16.36 7.28 25.51
CA ASP A 294 -17.07 7.77 26.70
C ASP A 294 -16.93 6.84 27.92
N ALA A 295 -15.98 5.93 27.95
CA ALA A 295 -15.69 5.10 29.10
C ALA A 295 -15.35 5.96 30.33
N LEU A 296 -15.86 5.55 31.49
CA LEU A 296 -15.61 6.26 32.72
C LEU A 296 -14.16 6.07 33.17
N ASP A 297 -13.51 7.14 33.54
CA ASP A 297 -12.22 7.10 34.21
C ASP A 297 -12.43 6.59 35.66
N VAL A 298 -11.95 5.39 35.93
CA VAL A 298 -12.14 4.70 37.22
C VAL A 298 -10.78 4.27 37.75
N ASN A 299 -10.61 4.45 39.07
CA ASN A 299 -9.40 3.99 39.74
C ASN A 299 -9.13 2.51 39.47
N PRO A 300 -7.89 2.14 39.02
CA PRO A 300 -7.53 0.78 38.65
C PRO A 300 -7.56 -0.24 39.78
N GLU A 301 -7.35 0.17 41.05
CA GLU A 301 -7.34 -0.77 42.21
C GLU A 301 -8.67 -1.52 42.43
N PRO A 302 -9.84 -0.88 42.42
CA PRO A 302 -11.13 -1.58 42.54
C PRO A 302 -11.37 -2.50 41.34
N LEU A 303 -10.97 -2.10 40.13
CA LEU A 303 -11.11 -2.90 38.89
C LEU A 303 -10.30 -4.19 38.99
N ALA A 304 -9.06 -4.12 39.44
CA ALA A 304 -8.20 -5.29 39.62
C ALA A 304 -8.84 -6.34 40.59
N ARG A 305 -9.48 -5.88 41.65
CA ARG A 305 -10.21 -6.76 42.60
C ARG A 305 -11.43 -7.40 41.94
N ILE A 306 -12.19 -6.66 41.13
CA ILE A 306 -13.35 -7.20 40.41
C ILE A 306 -12.88 -8.27 39.42
N ILE A 307 -11.82 -8.01 38.66
CA ILE A 307 -11.25 -8.99 37.71
C ILE A 307 -10.79 -10.25 38.43
N ALA A 308 -10.10 -10.11 39.58
CA ALA A 308 -9.64 -11.26 40.35
C ALA A 308 -10.81 -12.12 40.86
N LEU A 309 -11.90 -11.49 41.33
CA LEU A 309 -13.11 -12.18 41.79
C LEU A 309 -13.87 -12.85 40.63
N GLN A 310 -13.90 -12.24 39.46
CA GLN A 310 -14.65 -12.71 38.29
C GLN A 310 -13.79 -13.59 37.35
N ARG A 311 -12.57 -13.87 37.72
CA ARG A 311 -11.62 -14.65 36.90
C ARG A 311 -12.21 -15.97 36.37
N PRO A 312 -12.88 -16.83 37.16
CA PRO A 312 -13.42 -18.07 36.61
C PRO A 312 -14.50 -17.83 35.54
N MET A 313 -15.30 -16.77 35.70
CA MET A 313 -16.30 -16.41 34.72
C MET A 313 -15.65 -15.86 33.45
N ILE A 314 -14.62 -15.01 33.55
CA ILE A 314 -13.86 -14.47 32.41
C ILE A 314 -13.22 -15.62 31.63
N GLU A 315 -12.57 -16.57 32.31
CA GLU A 315 -11.96 -17.74 31.68
C GLU A 315 -13.01 -18.60 30.95
N SER A 316 -14.18 -18.82 31.56
CA SER A 316 -15.28 -19.54 30.89
C SER A 316 -15.82 -18.81 29.65
N HIS A 317 -15.96 -17.48 29.71
CA HIS A 317 -16.41 -16.68 28.57
C HIS A 317 -15.38 -16.66 27.45
N LEU A 318 -14.07 -16.61 27.79
CA LEU A 318 -13.00 -16.70 26.80
C LEU A 318 -12.95 -18.07 26.13
N ALA A 319 -13.18 -19.16 26.87
CA ALA A 319 -13.28 -20.48 26.28
C ALA A 319 -14.45 -20.57 25.28
N TYR A 320 -15.62 -20.02 25.65
CA TYR A 320 -16.75 -19.96 24.74
C TYR A 320 -16.48 -19.03 23.54
N ALA A 321 -15.78 -17.91 23.73
CA ALA A 321 -15.37 -17.04 22.62
C ALA A 321 -14.45 -17.79 21.64
N ALA A 322 -13.54 -18.62 22.14
CA ALA A 322 -12.67 -19.45 21.30
C ALA A 322 -13.47 -20.49 20.49
N ASP A 323 -14.51 -21.09 21.06
CA ASP A 323 -15.41 -22.01 20.34
C ASP A 323 -16.17 -21.28 19.21
N VAL A 324 -16.68 -20.07 19.50
CA VAL A 324 -17.32 -19.21 18.50
C VAL A 324 -16.31 -18.86 17.41
N ALA A 325 -15.09 -18.50 17.78
CA ALA A 325 -14.01 -18.18 16.86
C ALA A 325 -13.67 -19.33 15.92
N ASN A 326 -13.61 -20.55 16.44
CA ASN A 326 -13.38 -21.75 15.63
C ASN A 326 -14.49 -21.97 14.59
N GLN A 327 -15.76 -21.70 14.94
CA GLN A 327 -16.87 -21.80 13.99
C GLN A 327 -16.75 -20.79 12.86
N TYR A 328 -16.41 -19.53 13.17
CA TYR A 328 -16.12 -18.51 12.15
C TYR A 328 -14.90 -18.91 11.30
N GLY A 329 -13.90 -19.50 11.94
CA GLY A 329 -12.68 -19.97 11.31
C GLY A 329 -12.88 -20.96 10.18
N GLU A 330 -13.81 -21.87 10.31
CA GLU A 330 -14.10 -22.85 9.25
C GLU A 330 -14.69 -22.18 8.00
N ALA A 331 -15.61 -21.21 8.18
CA ALA A 331 -16.16 -20.46 7.06
C ALA A 331 -15.09 -19.56 6.39
N PHE A 332 -14.25 -18.92 7.17
CA PHE A 332 -13.12 -18.11 6.67
C PHE A 332 -12.14 -18.98 5.88
N LYS A 333 -11.72 -20.10 6.43
CA LYS A 333 -10.82 -21.08 5.80
C LYS A 333 -11.36 -21.55 4.44
N ALA A 334 -12.64 -21.91 4.38
CA ALA A 334 -13.27 -22.33 3.14
C ALA A 334 -13.24 -21.23 2.08
N LYS A 335 -13.50 -19.97 2.46
CA LYS A 335 -13.44 -18.79 1.57
C LYS A 335 -12.02 -18.60 1.01
N VAL A 336 -11.00 -18.61 1.89
CA VAL A 336 -9.59 -18.42 1.52
C VAL A 336 -9.12 -19.53 0.57
N ILE A 337 -9.41 -20.79 0.89
CA ILE A 337 -9.05 -21.94 0.07
C ILE A 337 -9.69 -21.81 -1.32
N ASN A 338 -10.97 -21.50 -1.41
CA ASN A 338 -11.66 -21.33 -2.69
C ASN A 338 -11.04 -20.23 -3.55
N GLN A 339 -10.73 -19.08 -2.95
CA GLN A 339 -10.09 -17.97 -3.65
C GLN A 339 -8.69 -18.35 -4.16
N PHE A 340 -7.90 -18.99 -3.33
CA PHE A 340 -6.56 -19.48 -3.66
C PHE A 340 -6.60 -20.50 -4.79
N GLU A 341 -7.47 -21.50 -4.70
CA GLU A 341 -7.67 -22.51 -5.75
C GLU A 341 -8.09 -21.89 -7.08
N THR A 342 -9.10 -21.02 -7.06
CA THR A 342 -9.62 -20.37 -8.26
C THR A 342 -8.53 -19.57 -8.97
N THR A 343 -7.73 -18.80 -8.22
CA THR A 343 -6.63 -18.00 -8.78
C THR A 343 -5.56 -18.88 -9.42
N HIS A 344 -5.12 -19.93 -8.74
CA HIS A 344 -4.06 -20.80 -9.26
C HIS A 344 -4.54 -21.69 -10.41
N GLN A 345 -5.78 -22.18 -10.38
CA GLN A 345 -6.33 -22.97 -11.47
C GLN A 345 -6.53 -22.15 -12.74
N SER A 346 -6.96 -20.88 -12.61
CA SER A 346 -7.05 -19.95 -13.75
C SER A 346 -5.68 -19.74 -14.38
N THR A 347 -4.66 -19.51 -13.56
CA THR A 347 -3.26 -19.35 -13.99
C THR A 347 -2.73 -20.62 -14.68
N LEU A 348 -2.97 -21.80 -14.13
CA LEU A 348 -2.60 -23.09 -14.73
C LEU A 348 -3.27 -23.30 -16.09
N THR A 349 -4.56 -23.00 -16.19
CA THR A 349 -5.31 -23.11 -17.44
C THR A 349 -4.74 -22.18 -18.50
N ARG A 350 -4.45 -20.93 -18.13
CA ARG A 350 -3.82 -19.96 -19.02
C ARG A 350 -2.44 -20.43 -19.49
N LEU A 351 -1.58 -20.88 -18.60
CA LEU A 351 -0.24 -21.38 -18.96
C LEU A 351 -0.30 -22.58 -19.90
N ARG A 352 -1.22 -23.52 -19.66
CA ARG A 352 -1.42 -24.67 -20.55
C ARG A 352 -1.87 -24.26 -21.95
N LEU A 353 -2.80 -23.30 -22.06
CA LEU A 353 -3.25 -22.77 -23.34
C LEU A 353 -2.14 -22.01 -24.07
N LEU A 354 -1.34 -21.26 -23.34
CA LEU A 354 -0.18 -20.56 -23.91
C LEU A 354 0.89 -21.53 -24.41
N ALA A 355 1.19 -22.57 -23.65
CA ALA A 355 2.18 -23.61 -24.03
C ALA A 355 1.76 -24.36 -25.31
N LEU A 356 0.45 -24.52 -25.56
CA LEU A 356 -0.04 -25.09 -26.82
C LEU A 356 0.24 -24.20 -28.04
N LYS A 357 0.30 -22.88 -27.85
CA LYS A 357 0.50 -21.89 -28.91
C LYS A 357 1.96 -21.46 -29.07
N ASN A 358 2.72 -21.50 -27.99
CA ASN A 358 4.10 -21.03 -27.96
C ASN A 358 5.01 -22.09 -27.33
N PRO A 359 5.80 -22.80 -28.15
CA PRO A 359 6.71 -23.87 -27.67
C PRO A 359 7.88 -23.33 -26.80
N ASN A 360 8.08 -22.02 -26.73
CA ASN A 360 9.11 -21.42 -25.88
C ASN A 360 8.68 -21.26 -24.41
N ILE A 361 7.42 -21.54 -24.08
CA ILE A 361 6.96 -21.51 -22.70
C ILE A 361 7.41 -22.80 -22.02
N PRO A 362 8.24 -22.74 -20.97
CA PRO A 362 8.74 -23.93 -20.30
C PRO A 362 7.59 -24.69 -19.60
N ALA A 363 7.44 -25.97 -19.86
CA ALA A 363 6.47 -26.82 -19.15
C ALA A 363 6.68 -26.77 -17.61
N LYS A 364 7.91 -26.52 -17.16
CA LYS A 364 8.27 -26.35 -15.75
C LYS A 364 7.51 -25.24 -15.04
N GLU A 365 7.04 -24.21 -15.72
CA GLU A 365 6.27 -23.12 -15.08
C GLU A 365 4.94 -23.62 -14.54
N ALA A 366 4.23 -24.46 -15.27
CA ALA A 366 2.99 -25.08 -14.82
C ALA A 366 3.24 -26.00 -13.60
N ASP A 367 4.37 -26.73 -13.58
CA ASP A 367 4.72 -27.59 -12.44
C ASP A 367 4.98 -26.77 -11.18
N VAL A 368 5.66 -25.62 -11.28
CA VAL A 368 5.90 -24.71 -10.15
C VAL A 368 4.58 -24.21 -9.57
N ILE A 369 3.66 -23.74 -10.41
CA ILE A 369 2.33 -23.28 -9.95
C ILE A 369 1.54 -24.42 -9.32
N GLN A 370 1.60 -25.61 -9.88
CA GLN A 370 0.93 -26.80 -9.32
C GLN A 370 1.50 -27.19 -7.97
N GLN A 371 2.81 -27.06 -7.79
CA GLN A 371 3.47 -27.30 -6.51
C GLN A 371 3.07 -26.23 -5.47
N LYS A 372 3.05 -24.94 -5.84
CA LYS A 372 2.56 -23.86 -4.99
C LYS A 372 1.12 -24.12 -4.53
N LEU A 373 0.24 -24.51 -5.45
CA LEU A 373 -1.15 -24.83 -5.14
C LEU A 373 -1.24 -25.93 -4.07
N ARG A 374 -0.52 -27.04 -4.23
CA ARG A 374 -0.52 -28.14 -3.24
C ARG A 374 0.01 -27.71 -1.87
N GLN A 375 1.13 -27.00 -1.85
CA GLN A 375 1.74 -26.53 -0.59
C GLN A 375 0.88 -25.49 0.12
N GLY A 376 0.28 -24.56 -0.63
CA GLY A 376 -0.61 -23.55 -0.06
C GLY A 376 -1.88 -24.15 0.53
N LEU A 377 -2.51 -25.11 -0.15
CA LEU A 377 -3.67 -25.82 0.38
C LEU A 377 -3.37 -26.54 1.70
N LEU A 378 -2.20 -27.20 1.80
CA LEU A 378 -1.77 -27.84 3.05
C LEU A 378 -1.61 -26.80 4.16
N ALA A 379 -0.95 -25.67 3.87
CA ALA A 379 -0.75 -24.63 4.86
C ALA A 379 -2.07 -23.98 5.34
N PHE A 380 -3.05 -23.81 4.45
CA PHE A 380 -4.36 -23.27 4.83
C PHE A 380 -5.20 -24.23 5.68
N HIS A 381 -4.96 -25.54 5.62
CA HIS A 381 -5.62 -26.49 6.52
C HIS A 381 -5.25 -26.28 8.00
N ASP A 382 -4.05 -25.76 8.27
CA ASP A 382 -3.54 -25.56 9.62
C ASP A 382 -3.89 -24.15 10.19
N ILE A 383 -4.67 -23.35 9.45
CA ILE A 383 -5.14 -22.07 9.96
C ILE A 383 -6.07 -22.29 11.16
N ALA A 384 -5.73 -21.62 12.26
CA ALA A 384 -6.54 -21.59 13.47
C ALA A 384 -6.66 -20.13 14.01
N PRO A 385 -7.77 -19.78 14.66
CA PRO A 385 -7.89 -18.49 15.28
C PRO A 385 -6.96 -18.38 16.49
N ARG A 386 -6.18 -17.29 16.55
CA ARG A 386 -5.33 -16.93 17.68
C ARG A 386 -5.94 -15.71 18.39
N LEU A 387 -6.06 -15.79 19.69
CA LEU A 387 -6.47 -14.64 20.50
C LEU A 387 -5.38 -13.57 20.50
N GLU A 388 -5.70 -12.36 20.05
CA GLU A 388 -4.77 -11.23 19.99
C GLU A 388 -5.02 -10.24 21.12
N ALA A 389 -6.28 -9.91 21.40
CA ALA A 389 -6.60 -8.95 22.43
C ALA A 389 -7.93 -9.27 23.11
N ILE A 390 -8.06 -8.80 24.35
CA ILE A 390 -9.30 -8.90 25.13
C ILE A 390 -9.67 -7.54 25.72
N ARG A 391 -10.97 -7.27 25.80
CA ARG A 391 -11.50 -6.15 26.56
C ARG A 391 -12.63 -6.64 27.50
N VAL A 392 -12.45 -6.38 28.77
CA VAL A 392 -13.51 -6.61 29.77
C VAL A 392 -14.34 -5.33 29.89
N ILE A 393 -15.63 -5.41 29.58
CA ILE A 393 -16.55 -4.28 29.63
C ILE A 393 -17.49 -4.46 30.80
N ILE A 394 -17.54 -3.48 31.69
CA ILE A 394 -18.38 -3.45 32.90
C ILE A 394 -19.43 -2.35 32.73
N ALA A 395 -20.69 -2.71 32.73
CA ALA A 395 -21.77 -1.74 32.77
C ALA A 395 -21.93 -1.20 34.21
N ALA A 396 -21.91 0.13 34.37
CA ALA A 396 -22.03 0.84 35.64
C ALA A 396 -23.46 1.39 35.89
#